data_79855a0aa851bca402f688de5fb5b243
#
_entry.id   79855a0aa851bca402f688de5fb5b243
#
_cell.length_a   1.000
_cell.length_b   1.000
_cell.length_c   1.000
_cell.angle_alpha   90.00
_cell.angle_beta   90.00
_cell.angle_gamma   90.00
#
_symmetry.space_group_name_H-M   'P 1'
#
loop_
_entity.id
_entity.type
_entity.pdbx_description
1 polymer ?
#
loop_
_entity_poly.entity_id
_entity_poly.type
_entity_poly.pdbx_seq_one_letter_code
_entity_poly.pdbx_strand_id
1 'polypeptide(L)'
;MQHMSVPVKIVVVYHSGYGHTVKIAEAVARGAAAINGASVELVTAEQAPRRWELLDGADAIIMGAPTYMGSLSAPFKAFMDATSHLQYAEKRWEGKIAAGFTNGASRGGDKQNSLVQLMTFAAQHQMHWVNLGMNYGNNRSYTNEDILNRDSYTLGMAGQADMDQSGDVAPPSSDLRTAEFLGRRVAEVAQELSAGRATLGRPANRGVSGGADNQDPEGRGVMASQPNRATTGLVTA
;
A
#
# COMPACT_ATOMS: atom_id res chain seq x y z
N MET A 1 -19.09 -24.32 -15.83
CA MET A 1 -17.60 -24.21 -15.68
C MET A 1 -17.33 -23.66 -14.29
N GLN A 2 -16.76 -24.46 -13.39
CA GLN A 2 -16.28 -23.93 -12.12
C GLN A 2 -15.10 -23.03 -12.46
N HIS A 3 -15.22 -21.71 -12.22
CA HIS A 3 -14.10 -20.80 -12.26
C HIS A 3 -13.10 -21.24 -11.18
N MET A 4 -12.01 -21.89 -11.60
CA MET A 4 -10.91 -22.18 -10.69
C MET A 4 -10.30 -20.84 -10.28
N SER A 5 -10.48 -20.48 -9.01
CA SER A 5 -9.83 -19.27 -8.47
C SER A 5 -8.32 -19.48 -8.42
N VAL A 6 -7.56 -18.52 -8.92
CA VAL A 6 -6.10 -18.52 -8.83
C VAL A 6 -5.71 -18.06 -7.41
N PRO A 7 -4.94 -18.85 -6.65
CA PRO A 7 -4.50 -18.42 -5.32
C PRO A 7 -3.62 -17.17 -5.42
N VAL A 8 -3.90 -16.17 -4.56
CA VAL A 8 -3.08 -14.97 -4.44
C VAL A 8 -2.85 -14.60 -2.97
N LYS A 9 -1.67 -14.07 -2.69
CA LYS A 9 -1.24 -13.61 -1.37
C LYS A 9 -1.22 -12.09 -1.33
N ILE A 10 -1.95 -11.51 -0.40
CA ILE A 10 -2.07 -10.06 -0.24
C ILE A 10 -1.58 -9.67 1.14
N VAL A 11 -0.73 -8.67 1.22
CA VAL A 11 -0.28 -8.10 2.49
C VAL A 11 -0.78 -6.67 2.58
N VAL A 12 -1.43 -6.34 3.68
CA VAL A 12 -1.84 -4.96 4.01
C VAL A 12 -0.84 -4.41 5.02
N VAL A 13 0.02 -3.48 4.59
CA VAL A 13 0.98 -2.80 5.46
C VAL A 13 0.41 -1.47 5.88
N TYR A 14 0.32 -1.22 7.19
CA TYR A 14 -0.29 0.01 7.68
C TYR A 14 0.39 0.57 8.93
N HIS A 15 0.21 1.88 9.15
CA HIS A 15 0.43 2.54 10.44
C HIS A 15 -0.87 3.19 10.92
N SER A 16 -1.10 3.18 12.24
CA SER A 16 -2.26 3.82 12.85
C SER A 16 -1.88 4.42 14.20
N GLY A 17 -1.83 5.77 14.29
CA GLY A 17 -1.46 6.46 15.51
C GLY A 17 -2.61 6.58 16.53
N TYR A 18 -3.85 6.75 16.04
CA TYR A 18 -5.03 6.98 16.89
C TYR A 18 -6.15 5.95 16.72
N GLY A 19 -5.86 4.81 16.09
CA GLY A 19 -6.83 3.72 15.95
C GLY A 19 -7.82 3.85 14.77
N HIS A 20 -7.81 4.94 14.01
CA HIS A 20 -8.72 5.11 12.88
C HIS A 20 -8.23 4.39 11.61
N THR A 21 -6.95 4.53 11.29
CA THR A 21 -6.38 3.93 10.07
C THR A 21 -6.37 2.41 10.13
N VAL A 22 -6.24 1.80 11.34
CA VAL A 22 -6.35 0.34 11.48
C VAL A 22 -7.74 -0.16 11.10
N LYS A 23 -8.82 0.58 11.39
CA LYS A 23 -10.18 0.20 10.97
C LYS A 23 -10.32 0.17 9.46
N ILE A 24 -9.67 1.10 8.76
CA ILE A 24 -9.60 1.09 7.28
C ILE A 24 -8.78 -0.11 6.81
N ALA A 25 -7.62 -0.37 7.42
CA ALA A 25 -6.78 -1.52 7.07
C ALA A 25 -7.53 -2.85 7.22
N GLU A 26 -8.26 -3.02 8.33
CA GLU A 26 -9.13 -4.17 8.58
C GLU A 26 -10.24 -4.30 7.52
N ALA A 27 -10.86 -3.19 7.12
CA ALA A 27 -11.88 -3.19 6.08
C ALA A 27 -11.30 -3.57 4.71
N VAL A 28 -10.13 -3.02 4.34
CA VAL A 28 -9.39 -3.43 3.13
C VAL A 28 -9.12 -4.93 3.15
N ALA A 29 -8.62 -5.44 4.28
CA ALA A 29 -8.32 -6.87 4.43
C ALA A 29 -9.58 -7.74 4.31
N ARG A 30 -10.71 -7.34 4.92
CA ARG A 30 -11.99 -8.06 4.76
C ARG A 30 -12.44 -8.08 3.31
N GLY A 31 -12.36 -6.94 2.61
CA GLY A 31 -12.72 -6.86 1.20
C GLY A 31 -11.89 -7.78 0.32
N ALA A 32 -10.58 -7.82 0.52
CA ALA A 32 -9.67 -8.70 -0.20
C ALA A 32 -9.93 -10.19 0.12
N ALA A 33 -10.12 -10.52 1.40
CA ALA A 33 -10.39 -11.89 1.85
C ALA A 33 -11.75 -12.44 1.39
N ALA A 34 -12.68 -11.56 0.98
CA ALA A 34 -13.96 -11.98 0.40
C ALA A 34 -13.82 -12.62 -1.00
N ILE A 35 -12.67 -12.47 -1.65
CA ILE A 35 -12.38 -13.07 -2.95
C ILE A 35 -11.85 -14.48 -2.74
N ASN A 36 -12.54 -15.45 -3.33
CA ASN A 36 -12.14 -16.86 -3.21
C ASN A 36 -10.72 -17.08 -3.76
N GLY A 37 -9.89 -17.75 -2.97
CA GLY A 37 -8.47 -17.98 -3.30
C GLY A 37 -7.51 -16.86 -2.86
N ALA A 38 -8.01 -15.75 -2.33
CA ALA A 38 -7.15 -14.72 -1.74
C ALA A 38 -6.83 -15.04 -0.28
N SER A 39 -5.55 -15.02 0.09
CA SER A 39 -5.06 -15.03 1.47
C SER A 39 -4.55 -13.64 1.85
N VAL A 40 -4.91 -13.15 3.02
CA VAL A 40 -4.64 -11.76 3.41
C VAL A 40 -3.99 -11.72 4.79
N GLU A 41 -2.89 -11.00 4.91
CA GLU A 41 -2.25 -10.68 6.19
C GLU A 41 -2.13 -9.18 6.42
N LEU A 42 -2.37 -8.75 7.65
CA LEU A 42 -2.13 -7.38 8.12
C LEU A 42 -0.81 -7.33 8.87
N VAL A 43 -0.01 -6.31 8.55
CA VAL A 43 1.28 -6.05 9.20
C VAL A 43 1.41 -4.57 9.48
N THR A 44 1.83 -4.19 10.68
CA THR A 44 2.12 -2.77 10.93
C THR A 44 3.44 -2.36 10.27
N ALA A 45 3.58 -1.09 9.94
CA ALA A 45 4.78 -0.53 9.35
C ALA A 45 6.03 -0.79 10.21
N GLU A 46 5.86 -0.81 11.54
CA GLU A 46 6.93 -1.09 12.50
C GLU A 46 7.35 -2.57 12.54
N GLN A 47 6.42 -3.47 12.22
CA GLN A 47 6.68 -4.91 12.17
C GLN A 47 7.20 -5.36 10.81
N ALA A 48 6.84 -4.67 9.73
CA ALA A 48 7.16 -5.04 8.36
C ALA A 48 8.68 -5.30 8.12
N PRO A 49 9.62 -4.50 8.69
CA PRO A 49 11.05 -4.75 8.55
C PRO A 49 11.55 -6.08 9.17
N ARG A 50 10.74 -6.73 9.99
CA ARG A 50 11.05 -8.06 10.55
C ARG A 50 10.36 -9.20 9.80
N ARG A 51 9.61 -8.89 8.77
CA ARG A 51 8.76 -9.81 8.00
C ARG A 51 8.92 -9.63 6.48
N TRP A 52 10.15 -9.31 6.02
CA TRP A 52 10.41 -9.10 4.60
C TRP A 52 9.99 -10.29 3.73
N GLU A 53 10.23 -11.53 4.18
CA GLU A 53 9.83 -12.72 3.43
C GLU A 53 8.33 -12.77 3.13
N LEU A 54 7.49 -12.26 4.05
CA LEU A 54 6.05 -12.17 3.83
C LEU A 54 5.72 -11.19 2.70
N LEU A 55 6.34 -9.99 2.71
CA LEU A 55 6.12 -8.98 1.69
C LEU A 55 6.72 -9.41 0.33
N ASP A 56 7.92 -10.01 0.37
CA ASP A 56 8.60 -10.51 -0.83
C ASP A 56 7.83 -11.67 -1.48
N GLY A 57 7.14 -12.48 -0.68
CA GLY A 57 6.28 -13.57 -1.14
C GLY A 57 4.85 -13.17 -1.55
N ALA A 58 4.45 -11.91 -1.36
CA ALA A 58 3.11 -11.43 -1.71
C ALA A 58 2.95 -11.20 -3.22
N ASP A 59 1.74 -11.38 -3.74
CA ASP A 59 1.34 -10.98 -5.09
C ASP A 59 0.90 -9.51 -5.13
N ALA A 60 0.34 -9.03 -4.02
CA ALA A 60 -0.09 -7.64 -3.86
C ALA A 60 0.30 -7.10 -2.48
N ILE A 61 0.69 -5.82 -2.43
CA ILE A 61 0.95 -5.08 -1.20
C ILE A 61 0.05 -3.84 -1.19
N ILE A 62 -0.89 -3.79 -0.25
CA ILE A 62 -1.76 -2.63 -0.05
C ILE A 62 -1.19 -1.81 1.11
N MET A 63 -0.95 -0.54 0.89
CA MET A 63 -0.20 0.32 1.79
C MET A 63 -1.09 1.43 2.37
N GLY A 64 -1.00 1.68 3.68
CA GLY A 64 -1.84 2.71 4.28
C GLY A 64 -1.27 3.36 5.52
N ALA A 65 -1.45 4.66 5.62
CA ALA A 65 -1.04 5.44 6.78
C ALA A 65 -1.91 6.69 6.94
N PRO A 66 -2.01 7.25 8.16
CA PRO A 66 -2.68 8.53 8.33
C PRO A 66 -1.90 9.66 7.64
N THR A 67 -2.63 10.65 7.18
CA THR A 67 -2.05 11.91 6.70
C THR A 67 -1.80 12.82 7.90
N TYR A 68 -0.52 13.02 8.24
CA TYR A 68 -0.07 13.92 9.29
C TYR A 68 0.76 15.05 8.69
N MET A 69 0.42 16.30 8.99
CA MET A 69 1.10 17.48 8.47
C MET A 69 1.32 17.44 6.95
N GLY A 70 0.26 17.03 6.22
CA GLY A 70 0.24 17.00 4.76
C GLY A 70 0.98 15.80 4.11
N SER A 71 1.42 14.80 4.89
CA SER A 71 2.24 13.70 4.40
C SER A 71 1.87 12.38 5.09
N LEU A 72 2.43 11.27 4.61
CA LEU A 72 2.40 10.01 5.34
C LEU A 72 3.09 10.15 6.70
N SER A 73 2.57 9.45 7.71
CA SER A 73 3.14 9.47 9.06
C SER A 73 4.59 9.00 9.11
N ALA A 74 5.38 9.56 10.02
CA ALA A 74 6.81 9.26 10.16
C ALA A 74 7.12 7.76 10.33
N PRO A 75 6.39 6.95 11.13
CA PRO A 75 6.63 5.51 11.20
C PRO A 75 6.43 4.79 9.85
N PHE A 76 5.44 5.21 9.06
CA PHE A 76 5.25 4.63 7.73
C PHE A 76 6.38 5.05 6.77
N LYS A 77 6.84 6.29 6.84
CA LYS A 77 8.00 6.75 6.04
C LYS A 77 9.27 5.98 6.43
N ALA A 78 9.48 5.69 7.70
CA ALA A 78 10.60 4.87 8.16
C ALA A 78 10.56 3.45 7.55
N PHE A 79 9.37 2.83 7.46
CA PHE A 79 9.19 1.58 6.72
C PHE A 79 9.57 1.74 5.25
N MET A 80 9.10 2.79 4.56
CA MET A 80 9.44 3.04 3.16
C MET A 80 10.97 3.17 2.99
N ASP A 81 11.65 3.90 3.87
CA ASP A 81 13.11 4.07 3.82
C ASP A 81 13.86 2.74 4.05
N ALA A 82 13.35 1.90 4.94
CA ALA A 82 13.93 0.59 5.21
C ALA A 82 13.91 -0.37 4.00
N THR A 83 13.01 -0.14 3.03
CA THR A 83 12.98 -0.95 1.79
C THR A 83 14.12 -0.66 0.81
N SER A 84 14.87 0.43 1.01
CA SER A 84 15.90 0.90 0.07
C SER A 84 17.06 -0.08 -0.11
N HIS A 85 17.30 -0.96 0.83
CA HIS A 85 18.39 -1.93 0.77
C HIS A 85 18.06 -3.12 -0.16
N LEU A 86 17.47 -4.19 0.39
CA LEU A 86 17.27 -5.44 -0.38
C LEU A 86 16.05 -5.34 -1.33
N GLN A 87 14.93 -4.82 -0.86
CA GLN A 87 13.69 -4.83 -1.64
C GLN A 87 13.80 -4.01 -2.91
N TYR A 88 14.41 -2.82 -2.80
CA TYR A 88 14.63 -1.93 -3.94
C TYR A 88 15.83 -2.38 -4.77
N ALA A 89 17.01 -2.59 -4.15
CA ALA A 89 18.24 -2.90 -4.86
C ALA A 89 18.15 -4.21 -5.66
N GLU A 90 17.48 -5.23 -5.12
CA GLU A 90 17.27 -6.52 -5.78
C GLU A 90 15.95 -6.63 -6.54
N LYS A 91 15.21 -5.50 -6.67
CA LYS A 91 13.92 -5.44 -7.37
C LYS A 91 12.90 -6.50 -6.90
N ARG A 92 12.88 -6.83 -5.60
CA ARG A 92 12.07 -7.92 -5.06
C ARG A 92 10.57 -7.72 -5.23
N TRP A 93 10.14 -6.48 -5.41
CA TRP A 93 8.72 -6.15 -5.58
C TRP A 93 8.34 -5.81 -7.03
N GLU A 94 9.29 -5.94 -7.97
CA GLU A 94 9.02 -5.70 -9.40
C GLU A 94 7.82 -6.51 -9.89
N GLY A 95 6.87 -5.81 -10.52
CA GLY A 95 5.70 -6.42 -11.12
C GLY A 95 4.63 -6.91 -10.15
N LYS A 96 4.79 -6.73 -8.83
CA LYS A 96 3.68 -6.96 -7.86
C LYS A 96 2.59 -5.90 -8.03
N ILE A 97 1.41 -6.20 -7.53
CA ILE A 97 0.34 -5.21 -7.43
C ILE A 97 0.56 -4.33 -6.20
N ALA A 98 0.32 -3.04 -6.34
CA ALA A 98 0.26 -2.08 -5.25
C ALA A 98 -1.04 -1.30 -5.26
N ALA A 99 -1.54 -0.92 -4.10
CA ALA A 99 -2.63 0.02 -3.91
C ALA A 99 -2.42 0.80 -2.61
N GLY A 100 -3.18 1.86 -2.40
CA GLY A 100 -2.98 2.68 -1.22
C GLY A 100 -4.26 3.23 -0.62
N PHE A 101 -4.20 3.47 0.69
CA PHE A 101 -5.24 4.16 1.45
C PHE A 101 -4.64 5.11 2.48
N THR A 102 -5.42 6.10 2.85
CA THR A 102 -5.05 7.04 3.93
C THR A 102 -6.26 7.43 4.75
N ASN A 103 -6.02 8.09 5.87
CA ASN A 103 -7.04 8.67 6.72
C ASN A 103 -6.59 10.04 7.24
N GLY A 104 -7.51 10.92 7.49
CA GLY A 104 -7.25 12.21 8.11
C GLY A 104 -8.50 12.78 8.77
N ALA A 105 -8.34 13.74 9.67
CA ALA A 105 -9.47 14.34 10.39
C ALA A 105 -10.30 15.27 9.50
N SER A 106 -9.69 15.93 8.54
CA SER A 106 -10.37 16.86 7.62
C SER A 106 -10.74 16.19 6.31
N ARG A 107 -11.81 16.60 5.66
CA ARG A 107 -12.26 16.04 4.38
C ARG A 107 -11.20 16.13 3.28
N GLY A 108 -10.67 17.31 3.02
CA GLY A 108 -9.53 17.50 2.11
C GLY A 108 -8.22 17.07 2.77
N GLY A 109 -7.70 17.90 3.67
CA GLY A 109 -6.61 17.60 4.59
C GLY A 109 -5.33 17.05 3.97
N ASP A 110 -5.05 17.41 2.72
CA ASP A 110 -3.87 16.96 1.96
C ASP A 110 -3.76 15.43 1.79
N LYS A 111 -4.83 14.69 1.99
CA LYS A 111 -4.89 13.23 1.83
C LYS A 111 -4.44 12.78 0.44
N GLN A 112 -4.71 13.58 -0.59
CA GLN A 112 -4.25 13.33 -1.95
C GLN A 112 -2.72 13.23 -2.03
N ASN A 113 -2.00 14.10 -1.30
CA ASN A 113 -0.54 14.04 -1.28
C ASN A 113 -0.01 12.72 -0.70
N SER A 114 -0.64 12.21 0.36
CA SER A 114 -0.28 10.88 0.90
C SER A 114 -0.48 9.76 -0.11
N LEU A 115 -1.57 9.78 -0.88
CA LEU A 115 -1.83 8.79 -1.94
C LEU A 115 -0.81 8.91 -3.08
N VAL A 116 -0.41 10.12 -3.47
CA VAL A 116 0.65 10.36 -4.47
C VAL A 116 1.98 9.80 -3.98
N GLN A 117 2.33 9.99 -2.71
CA GLN A 117 3.56 9.43 -2.14
C GLN A 117 3.58 7.90 -2.17
N LEU A 118 2.45 7.23 -1.84
CA LEU A 118 2.33 5.77 -1.94
C LEU A 118 2.46 5.29 -3.38
N MET A 119 1.82 5.96 -4.33
CA MET A 119 1.92 5.62 -5.75
C MET A 119 3.36 5.81 -6.27
N THR A 120 4.03 6.91 -5.90
CA THR A 120 5.43 7.17 -6.25
C THR A 120 6.34 6.09 -5.68
N PHE A 121 6.13 5.69 -4.42
CA PHE A 121 6.87 4.62 -3.77
C PHE A 121 6.68 3.27 -4.50
N ALA A 122 5.44 2.93 -4.85
CA ALA A 122 5.14 1.74 -5.65
C ALA A 122 5.84 1.78 -7.03
N ALA A 123 5.85 2.94 -7.69
CA ALA A 123 6.53 3.12 -8.96
C ALA A 123 8.05 2.94 -8.86
N GLN A 124 8.68 3.44 -7.79
CA GLN A 124 10.11 3.19 -7.52
C GLN A 124 10.41 1.69 -7.37
N HIS A 125 9.52 0.92 -6.76
CA HIS A 125 9.62 -0.53 -6.65
C HIS A 125 9.16 -1.28 -7.91
N GLN A 126 8.84 -0.58 -9.00
CA GLN A 126 8.40 -1.15 -10.28
C GLN A 126 7.12 -1.99 -10.17
N MET A 127 6.24 -1.63 -9.21
CA MET A 127 4.96 -2.26 -8.96
C MET A 127 3.86 -1.70 -9.90
N HIS A 128 2.81 -2.47 -10.10
CA HIS A 128 1.60 -2.03 -10.81
C HIS A 128 0.62 -1.38 -9.83
N TRP A 129 0.34 -0.10 -10.01
CA TRP A 129 -0.61 0.61 -9.16
C TRP A 129 -2.05 0.32 -9.54
N VAL A 130 -2.85 -0.12 -8.59
CA VAL A 130 -4.30 -0.29 -8.71
C VAL A 130 -4.98 0.87 -7.97
N ASN A 131 -5.68 1.70 -8.72
CA ASN A 131 -6.45 2.81 -8.18
C ASN A 131 -7.78 2.34 -7.58
N LEU A 132 -8.53 3.25 -6.94
CA LEU A 132 -9.81 2.92 -6.32
C LEU A 132 -10.83 2.35 -7.32
N GLY A 133 -10.83 2.82 -8.57
CA GLY A 133 -11.73 2.31 -9.62
C GLY A 133 -13.22 2.58 -9.36
N MET A 134 -13.52 3.61 -8.61
CA MET A 134 -14.87 4.00 -8.22
C MET A 134 -15.15 5.44 -8.63
N ASN A 135 -16.39 5.71 -9.03
CA ASN A 135 -16.84 7.07 -9.32
C ASN A 135 -16.83 7.95 -8.07
N TYR A 136 -16.86 9.24 -8.28
CA TYR A 136 -17.00 10.23 -7.22
C TYR A 136 -18.31 10.03 -6.48
N GLY A 137 -18.24 9.97 -5.16
CA GLY A 137 -19.39 10.08 -4.29
C GLY A 137 -19.79 11.55 -4.08
N ASN A 138 -20.86 11.78 -3.38
CA ASN A 138 -21.30 13.09 -2.85
C ASN A 138 -21.11 14.30 -3.79
N ASN A 139 -21.38 14.11 -5.09
CA ASN A 139 -21.22 15.13 -6.13
C ASN A 139 -22.55 15.65 -6.71
N ARG A 140 -23.65 15.38 -6.03
CA ARG A 140 -24.99 15.84 -6.41
C ARG A 140 -25.72 16.40 -5.23
N SER A 141 -26.61 17.38 -5.45
CA SER A 141 -27.34 18.08 -4.39
C SER A 141 -28.21 17.19 -3.50
N TYR A 142 -28.57 16.01 -3.96
CA TYR A 142 -29.42 15.06 -3.26
C TYR A 142 -28.65 13.89 -2.61
N THR A 143 -27.33 13.84 -2.72
CA THR A 143 -26.52 12.81 -2.06
C THR A 143 -26.34 13.12 -0.57
N ASN A 144 -26.05 12.09 0.23
CA ASN A 144 -25.81 12.19 1.65
C ASN A 144 -24.41 11.63 2.00
N GLU A 145 -24.04 11.69 3.27
CA GLU A 145 -22.76 11.22 3.75
C GLU A 145 -22.61 9.67 3.73
N ASP A 146 -23.71 8.94 3.63
CA ASP A 146 -23.68 7.46 3.56
C ASP A 146 -23.57 6.95 2.11
N ILE A 147 -22.63 7.50 1.37
CA ILE A 147 -22.31 7.11 -0.01
C ILE A 147 -20.85 6.63 -0.11
N LEU A 148 -20.60 5.65 -0.97
CA LEU A 148 -19.24 5.19 -1.22
C LEU A 148 -18.41 6.31 -1.86
N ASN A 149 -17.11 6.32 -1.56
CA ASN A 149 -16.16 7.33 -2.02
C ASN A 149 -16.68 8.77 -1.81
N ARG A 150 -17.25 9.04 -0.63
CA ARG A 150 -17.91 10.31 -0.29
C ARG A 150 -16.98 11.53 -0.42
N ASP A 151 -15.67 11.34 -0.25
CA ASP A 151 -14.66 12.39 -0.37
C ASP A 151 -14.01 12.46 -1.77
N SER A 152 -14.48 11.63 -2.72
CA SER A 152 -14.16 11.70 -4.16
C SER A 152 -12.68 11.51 -4.51
N TYR A 153 -11.97 10.63 -3.82
CA TYR A 153 -10.61 10.24 -4.17
C TYR A 153 -10.59 9.13 -5.23
N THR A 154 -9.63 9.15 -6.13
CA THR A 154 -9.51 8.18 -7.24
C THR A 154 -8.20 7.43 -7.25
N LEU A 155 -7.09 8.03 -6.81
CA LEU A 155 -5.78 7.33 -6.77
C LEU A 155 -5.78 6.14 -5.82
N GLY A 156 -6.52 6.22 -4.74
CA GLY A 156 -6.67 5.20 -3.72
C GLY A 156 -7.86 5.54 -2.83
N MET A 157 -7.99 4.86 -1.70
CA MET A 157 -9.05 5.14 -0.73
C MET A 157 -8.57 6.20 0.28
N ALA A 158 -9.39 7.20 0.57
CA ALA A 158 -9.14 8.14 1.66
C ALA A 158 -10.36 8.23 2.57
N GLY A 159 -10.16 7.98 3.87
CA GLY A 159 -11.18 8.10 4.90
C GLY A 159 -11.06 9.42 5.68
N GLN A 160 -12.15 9.77 6.37
CA GLN A 160 -12.17 10.90 7.27
C GLN A 160 -12.70 10.44 8.64
N ALA A 161 -11.96 10.72 9.69
CA ALA A 161 -12.32 10.41 11.06
C ALA A 161 -12.19 11.66 11.93
N ASP A 162 -13.26 12.05 12.58
CA ASP A 162 -13.26 13.22 13.48
C ASP A 162 -12.26 13.01 14.63
N MET A 163 -11.54 14.08 15.01
CA MET A 163 -10.43 14.02 15.95
C MET A 163 -10.87 13.63 17.36
N ASP A 164 -12.11 13.94 17.73
CA ASP A 164 -12.71 13.72 19.03
C ASP A 164 -13.48 12.39 19.14
N GLN A 165 -13.46 11.58 18.07
CA GLN A 165 -14.09 10.25 18.06
C GLN A 165 -13.05 9.14 18.15
N SER A 166 -13.43 8.04 18.80
CA SER A 166 -12.59 6.84 18.85
C SER A 166 -12.66 6.02 17.54
N GLY A 167 -11.72 5.11 17.35
CA GLY A 167 -11.75 4.17 16.23
C GLY A 167 -12.97 3.23 16.20
N ASP A 168 -13.76 3.16 17.26
CA ASP A 168 -15.00 2.39 17.31
C ASP A 168 -16.19 3.15 16.68
N VAL A 169 -16.05 4.46 16.52
CA VAL A 169 -17.09 5.35 15.96
C VAL A 169 -16.69 5.86 14.58
N ALA A 170 -15.42 6.21 14.39
CA ALA A 170 -14.87 6.76 13.17
C ALA A 170 -13.68 5.93 12.64
N PRO A 171 -13.50 5.79 11.33
CA PRO A 171 -14.25 6.40 10.20
C PRO A 171 -15.69 5.84 10.06
N PRO A 172 -16.59 6.57 9.37
CA PRO A 172 -17.97 6.13 9.17
C PRO A 172 -18.04 4.88 8.27
N SER A 173 -19.19 4.20 8.35
CA SER A 173 -19.45 2.96 7.59
C SER A 173 -19.26 3.11 6.08
N SER A 174 -19.57 4.26 5.52
CA SER A 174 -19.36 4.56 4.08
C SER A 174 -17.89 4.50 3.68
N ASP A 175 -16.99 5.00 4.53
CA ASP A 175 -15.54 4.93 4.30
C ASP A 175 -15.04 3.48 4.45
N LEU A 176 -15.54 2.74 5.46
CA LEU A 176 -15.16 1.33 5.63
C LEU A 176 -15.64 0.46 4.44
N ARG A 177 -16.86 0.68 3.93
CA ARG A 177 -17.34 -0.01 2.72
C ARG A 177 -16.52 0.37 1.47
N THR A 178 -16.07 1.63 1.38
CA THR A 178 -15.16 2.05 0.31
C THR A 178 -13.81 1.35 0.41
N ALA A 179 -13.30 1.18 1.62
CA ALA A 179 -12.06 0.42 1.88
C ALA A 179 -12.20 -1.06 1.52
N GLU A 180 -13.32 -1.69 1.87
CA GLU A 180 -13.63 -3.07 1.45
C GLU A 180 -13.67 -3.22 -0.08
N PHE A 181 -14.24 -2.23 -0.78
CA PHE A 181 -14.23 -2.21 -2.24
C PHE A 181 -12.80 -2.17 -2.80
N LEU A 182 -11.91 -1.33 -2.25
CA LEU A 182 -10.51 -1.29 -2.67
C LEU A 182 -9.85 -2.65 -2.48
N GLY A 183 -10.01 -3.27 -1.31
CA GLY A 183 -9.44 -4.59 -1.01
C GLY A 183 -9.90 -5.66 -2.01
N ARG A 184 -11.21 -5.72 -2.27
CA ARG A 184 -11.80 -6.64 -3.25
C ARG A 184 -11.20 -6.44 -4.63
N ARG A 185 -11.18 -5.19 -5.12
CA ARG A 185 -10.63 -4.83 -6.42
C ARG A 185 -9.15 -5.25 -6.58
N VAL A 186 -8.34 -5.04 -5.54
CA VAL A 186 -6.93 -5.44 -5.57
C VAL A 186 -6.79 -6.96 -5.68
N ALA A 187 -7.60 -7.71 -4.96
CA ALA A 187 -7.58 -9.17 -5.02
C ALA A 187 -7.99 -9.70 -6.40
N GLU A 188 -9.04 -9.13 -6.99
CA GLU A 188 -9.50 -9.46 -8.35
C GLU A 188 -8.39 -9.19 -9.38
N VAL A 189 -7.79 -8.00 -9.38
CA VAL A 189 -6.70 -7.63 -10.30
C VAL A 189 -5.47 -8.52 -10.10
N ALA A 190 -5.15 -8.87 -8.84
CA ALA A 190 -4.04 -9.79 -8.56
C ALA A 190 -4.28 -11.18 -9.15
N GLN A 191 -5.52 -11.71 -9.05
CA GLN A 191 -5.89 -12.98 -9.67
C GLN A 191 -5.83 -12.93 -11.20
N GLU A 192 -6.35 -11.87 -11.81
CA GLU A 192 -6.30 -11.66 -13.26
C GLU A 192 -4.85 -11.60 -13.77
N LEU A 193 -3.98 -10.84 -13.07
CA LEU A 193 -2.57 -10.74 -13.44
C LEU A 193 -1.85 -12.07 -13.28
N SER A 194 -2.10 -12.79 -12.19
CA SER A 194 -1.50 -14.11 -11.93
C SER A 194 -1.94 -15.14 -12.98
N ALA A 195 -3.23 -15.20 -13.32
CA ALA A 195 -3.77 -16.05 -14.37
C ALA A 195 -3.17 -15.73 -15.74
N GLY A 196 -3.09 -14.43 -16.08
CA GLY A 196 -2.49 -13.98 -17.33
C GLY A 196 -1.02 -14.35 -17.44
N ARG A 197 -0.25 -14.24 -16.37
CA ARG A 197 1.15 -14.66 -16.33
C ARG A 197 1.31 -16.16 -16.53
N ALA A 198 0.51 -16.96 -15.84
CA ALA A 198 0.51 -18.41 -16.00
C ALA A 198 0.22 -18.81 -17.46
N THR A 199 -0.77 -18.19 -18.10
CA THR A 199 -1.11 -18.41 -19.52
C THR A 199 0.04 -18.05 -20.46
N LEU A 200 0.82 -17.03 -20.13
CA LEU A 200 1.98 -16.57 -20.92
C LEU A 200 3.28 -17.30 -20.55
N GLY A 201 3.26 -18.28 -19.65
CA GLY A 201 4.46 -18.97 -19.16
C GLY A 201 5.43 -18.06 -18.41
N ARG A 202 4.94 -16.96 -17.82
CA ARG A 202 5.74 -16.02 -17.05
C ARG A 202 5.70 -16.36 -15.55
N PRO A 203 6.81 -16.15 -14.80
CA PRO A 203 6.81 -16.40 -13.37
C PRO A 203 5.79 -15.53 -12.65
N ALA A 204 5.18 -16.06 -11.59
CA ALA A 204 4.19 -15.36 -10.78
C ALA A 204 4.76 -14.06 -10.15
N ASN A 205 6.00 -14.12 -9.69
CA ASN A 205 6.75 -12.98 -9.17
C ASN A 205 8.05 -12.79 -9.97
N ARG A 206 8.27 -11.59 -10.51
CA ARG A 206 9.53 -11.26 -11.18
C ARG A 206 10.68 -10.97 -10.21
N GLY A 207 10.40 -10.68 -8.94
CA GLY A 207 11.36 -10.23 -7.94
C GLY A 207 12.48 -11.21 -7.55
N VAL A 208 12.68 -12.29 -8.30
CA VAL A 208 13.77 -13.28 -8.06
C VAL A 208 14.59 -13.55 -9.33
N SER A 209 14.23 -13.02 -10.48
CA SER A 209 15.06 -13.13 -11.69
C SER A 209 16.18 -12.09 -11.63
N GLY A 210 17.38 -12.55 -11.35
CA GLY A 210 18.57 -11.73 -11.17
C GLY A 210 18.77 -10.64 -12.22
N GLY A 211 19.17 -9.48 -11.74
CA GLY A 211 19.40 -8.27 -12.50
C GLY A 211 20.42 -8.43 -13.63
N ALA A 212 19.89 -8.70 -14.83
CA ALA A 212 20.69 -8.64 -16.05
C ALA A 212 20.38 -7.40 -16.91
N ASP A 213 19.26 -6.71 -16.66
CA ASP A 213 18.73 -5.73 -17.64
C ASP A 213 19.13 -4.27 -17.39
N ASN A 214 19.93 -3.96 -16.37
CA ASN A 214 20.38 -2.59 -16.13
C ASN A 214 21.86 -2.54 -15.72
N GLN A 215 22.70 -3.35 -16.32
CA GLN A 215 24.14 -3.13 -16.22
C GLN A 215 24.46 -1.93 -17.09
N ASP A 216 24.99 -0.87 -16.44
CA ASP A 216 25.67 0.22 -17.13
C ASP A 216 26.68 -0.41 -18.10
N PRO A 217 26.55 -0.18 -19.44
CA PRO A 217 27.44 -0.79 -20.41
C PRO A 217 28.91 -0.39 -20.22
N GLU A 218 29.20 0.55 -19.35
CA GLU A 218 30.57 1.01 -19.04
C GLU A 218 31.10 0.49 -17.67
N GLY A 219 30.35 -0.37 -16.94
CA GLY A 219 30.84 -1.04 -15.74
C GLY A 219 31.13 -0.11 -14.54
N ARG A 220 30.56 1.07 -14.52
CA ARG A 220 30.65 2.00 -13.37
C ARG A 220 29.68 1.54 -12.29
N GLY A 221 30.16 0.67 -11.41
CA GLY A 221 29.39 0.13 -10.30
C GLY A 221 28.69 1.24 -9.50
N VAL A 222 27.40 1.00 -9.18
CA VAL A 222 26.67 1.79 -8.20
C VAL A 222 27.52 1.86 -6.92
N MET A 223 27.92 3.07 -6.52
CA MET A 223 28.69 3.30 -5.29
C MET A 223 27.96 2.63 -4.12
N ALA A 224 28.59 1.63 -3.53
CA ALA A 224 28.19 1.11 -2.24
C ALA A 224 28.27 2.29 -1.24
N SER A 225 27.14 2.70 -0.69
CA SER A 225 27.09 3.72 0.36
C SER A 225 27.91 3.22 1.54
N GLN A 226 29.01 3.93 1.85
CA GLN A 226 29.80 3.66 3.04
C GLN A 226 28.94 3.81 4.30
N PRO A 227 29.09 2.94 5.31
CA PRO A 227 28.40 3.10 6.57
C PRO A 227 28.86 4.41 7.22
N ASN A 228 27.89 5.20 7.63
CA ASN A 228 28.06 6.48 8.33
C ASN A 228 28.96 6.25 9.56
N ARG A 229 30.21 6.72 9.53
CA ARG A 229 31.07 6.77 10.71
C ARG A 229 30.48 7.79 11.65
N ALA A 230 29.91 7.32 12.74
CA ALA A 230 29.54 8.19 13.86
C ALA A 230 30.79 8.98 14.31
N THR A 231 30.80 10.26 14.03
CA THR A 231 31.72 11.21 14.65
C THR A 231 31.27 11.42 16.09
N THR A 232 31.83 10.65 17.03
CA THR A 232 31.88 11.01 18.43
C THR A 232 32.76 12.22 18.57
N GLY A 233 32.15 13.40 18.59
CA GLY A 233 32.79 14.67 18.95
C GLY A 233 32.32 15.08 20.34
N LEU A 234 33.14 14.83 21.36
CA LEU A 234 33.05 15.49 22.66
C LEU A 234 33.04 17.01 22.45
N VAL A 235 32.02 17.67 22.98
CA VAL A 235 32.11 19.08 23.32
C VAL A 235 32.19 19.17 24.84
N THR A 236 33.40 19.42 25.33
CA THR A 236 33.68 20.00 26.67
C THR A 236 33.73 21.51 26.54
N ALA A 237 32.90 22.21 27.24
CA ALA A 237 33.02 23.43 28.02
C ALA A 237 31.66 24.15 28.12
#